data_ddbb5d2234d3b850dc4da8857415040f
#
_entry.id   ddbb5d2234d3b850dc4da8857415040f
#
_cell.length_a   1.000
_cell.length_b   1.000
_cell.length_c   1.000
_cell.angle_alpha   90.00
_cell.angle_beta   90.00
_cell.angle_gamma   90.00
#
_symmetry.space_group_name_H-M   'P 1'
#
loop_
_entity.id
_entity.type
_entity.pdbx_description
1 polymer ?
#
loop_
_entity_poly.entity_id
_entity_poly.type
_entity_poly.pdbx_seq_one_letter_code
_entity_poly.pdbx_strand_id
1 'polypeptide(L)'
;MPTTFKFINHACFTMTHEGHTIIFDPYLDGSTQDINDLKVEYIFVSHGHFDHLGSAIELAKACNATIISTAEVCGVVSEAGVENHAMHLGGTHEFPFGKVRLTLAFHGSGIPGGHACGFIVDFYGTKLYFAGDTALFGDMQLLQRLDAFNYA
;
A
#
# COMPACT_ATOMS: atom_id res chain seq x y z
N MET A 1 -19.04 -6.00 10.56
CA MET A 1 -19.37 -6.38 9.15
C MET A 1 -18.14 -6.97 8.48
N PRO A 2 -18.24 -7.76 7.40
CA PRO A 2 -17.08 -8.29 6.73
C PRO A 2 -16.30 -7.18 6.01
N THR A 3 -14.98 -7.33 5.92
CA THR A 3 -14.15 -6.49 5.06
C THR A 3 -14.38 -6.84 3.60
N THR A 4 -14.55 -5.84 2.76
CA THR A 4 -14.74 -6.02 1.31
C THR A 4 -13.50 -5.61 0.55
N PHE A 5 -13.22 -6.33 -0.54
CA PHE A 5 -12.14 -6.03 -1.48
C PHE A 5 -12.76 -5.60 -2.82
N LYS A 6 -12.28 -4.51 -3.39
CA LYS A 6 -12.66 -4.07 -4.72
C LYS A 6 -11.42 -3.90 -5.59
N PHE A 7 -11.27 -4.75 -6.59
CA PHE A 7 -10.25 -4.59 -7.62
C PHE A 7 -10.61 -3.41 -8.52
N ILE A 8 -9.63 -2.58 -8.86
CA ILE A 8 -9.80 -1.41 -9.72
C ILE A 8 -9.07 -1.60 -11.03
N ASN A 9 -7.75 -1.72 -10.99
CA ASN A 9 -6.92 -1.82 -12.18
C ASN A 9 -5.49 -2.26 -11.82
N HIS A 10 -4.83 -3.05 -12.68
CA HIS A 10 -3.43 -3.46 -12.50
C HIS A 10 -3.19 -4.10 -11.12
N ALA A 11 -2.43 -3.46 -10.23
CA ALA A 11 -2.24 -3.86 -8.84
C ALA A 11 -3.12 -3.07 -7.85
N CYS A 12 -3.98 -2.16 -8.38
CA CYS A 12 -4.80 -1.27 -7.57
C CYS A 12 -6.08 -1.94 -7.10
N PHE A 13 -6.28 -1.93 -5.80
CA PHE A 13 -7.53 -2.36 -5.16
C PHE A 13 -7.76 -1.64 -3.84
N THR A 14 -8.98 -1.67 -3.35
CA THR A 14 -9.34 -1.14 -2.03
C THR A 14 -9.74 -2.24 -1.07
N MET A 15 -9.54 -1.99 0.22
CA MET A 15 -10.18 -2.73 1.32
C MET A 15 -11.07 -1.75 2.08
N THR A 16 -12.31 -2.16 2.35
CA THR A 16 -13.28 -1.36 3.11
C THR A 16 -13.87 -2.17 4.26
N HIS A 17 -13.88 -1.57 5.46
CA HIS A 17 -14.47 -2.12 6.66
C HIS A 17 -15.25 -1.03 7.38
N GLU A 18 -16.57 -1.21 7.56
CA GLU A 18 -17.46 -0.28 8.29
C GLU A 18 -17.32 1.21 7.88
N GLY A 19 -17.11 1.46 6.59
CA GLY A 19 -16.96 2.82 6.04
C GLY A 19 -15.52 3.33 6.00
N HIS A 20 -14.58 2.66 6.65
CA HIS A 20 -13.14 2.93 6.54
C HIS A 20 -12.57 2.28 5.30
N THR A 21 -11.81 3.00 4.50
CA THR A 21 -11.25 2.48 3.25
C THR A 21 -9.76 2.79 3.14
N ILE A 22 -9.00 1.79 2.73
CA ILE A 22 -7.59 1.89 2.34
C ILE A 22 -7.43 1.43 0.89
N ILE A 23 -6.39 1.94 0.20
CA ILE A 23 -6.10 1.62 -1.20
C ILE A 23 -4.62 1.25 -1.37
N PHE A 24 -4.36 0.34 -2.30
CA PHE A 24 -3.01 -0.13 -2.65
C PHE A 24 -2.68 0.26 -4.08
N ASP A 25 -1.44 0.74 -4.30
CA ASP A 25 -0.84 1.08 -5.60
C ASP A 25 -1.84 1.75 -6.57
N PRO A 26 -2.29 2.99 -6.28
CA PRO A 26 -3.46 3.59 -6.91
C PRO A 26 -3.21 4.05 -8.36
N TYR A 27 -2.91 3.09 -9.24
CA TYR A 27 -2.84 3.31 -10.68
C TYR A 27 -4.24 3.26 -11.29
N LEU A 28 -4.81 4.42 -11.57
CA LEU A 28 -6.18 4.56 -12.03
C LEU A 28 -6.31 4.69 -13.56
N ASP A 29 -5.21 4.93 -14.26
CA ASP A 29 -5.20 5.11 -15.71
C ASP A 29 -5.75 3.86 -16.43
N GLY A 30 -6.69 4.08 -17.34
CA GLY A 30 -7.37 2.98 -18.06
C GLY A 30 -8.47 2.27 -17.27
N SER A 31 -8.73 2.67 -16.02
CA SER A 31 -9.88 2.20 -15.24
C SER A 31 -11.10 3.10 -15.45
N THR A 32 -12.26 2.63 -14.98
CA THR A 32 -13.50 3.43 -14.94
C THR A 32 -13.67 4.16 -13.59
N GLN A 33 -12.70 4.03 -12.69
CA GLN A 33 -12.77 4.64 -11.37
C GLN A 33 -12.40 6.13 -11.45
N ASP A 34 -13.32 7.01 -11.07
CA ASP A 34 -13.03 8.42 -10.88
C ASP A 34 -12.36 8.62 -9.51
N ILE A 35 -11.28 9.38 -9.49
CA ILE A 35 -10.55 9.73 -8.27
C ILE A 35 -11.45 10.49 -7.27
N ASN A 36 -12.38 11.30 -7.76
CA ASN A 36 -13.29 12.07 -6.91
C ASN A 36 -14.34 11.22 -6.18
N ASP A 37 -14.59 10.01 -6.68
CA ASP A 37 -15.51 9.05 -6.05
C ASP A 37 -14.85 8.21 -4.96
N LEU A 38 -13.50 8.26 -4.87
CA LEU A 38 -12.76 7.58 -3.84
C LEU A 38 -12.75 8.38 -2.53
N LYS A 39 -12.98 7.67 -1.43
CA LYS A 39 -12.85 8.20 -0.07
C LYS A 39 -11.97 7.23 0.71
N VAL A 40 -10.67 7.56 0.80
CA VAL A 40 -9.67 6.70 1.44
C VAL A 40 -8.96 7.44 2.56
N GLU A 41 -8.56 6.72 3.60
CA GLU A 41 -7.83 7.25 4.74
C GLU A 41 -6.33 7.02 4.62
N TYR A 42 -5.95 5.87 4.04
CA TYR A 42 -4.55 5.49 3.84
C TYR A 42 -4.32 4.93 2.45
N ILE A 43 -3.14 5.25 1.91
CA ILE A 43 -2.70 4.85 0.59
C ILE A 43 -1.38 4.09 0.74
N PHE A 44 -1.36 2.83 0.36
CA PHE A 44 -0.17 1.98 0.38
C PHE A 44 0.50 2.02 -0.99
N VAL A 45 1.77 2.39 -1.04
CA VAL A 45 2.56 2.42 -2.28
C VAL A 45 3.74 1.49 -2.13
N SER A 46 3.79 0.45 -2.96
CA SER A 46 4.82 -0.59 -2.89
C SER A 46 6.17 -0.11 -3.41
N HIS A 47 6.18 0.73 -4.42
CA HIS A 47 7.39 1.31 -5.02
C HIS A 47 7.06 2.46 -5.97
N GLY A 48 8.10 3.12 -6.50
CA GLY A 48 7.96 4.38 -7.24
C GLY A 48 7.75 4.25 -8.74
N HIS A 49 7.52 3.06 -9.31
CA HIS A 49 7.14 2.96 -10.72
C HIS A 49 5.78 3.63 -10.96
N PHE A 50 5.60 4.20 -12.17
CA PHE A 50 4.44 5.03 -12.50
C PHE A 50 3.10 4.28 -12.36
N ASP A 51 3.10 2.98 -12.65
CA ASP A 51 1.93 2.10 -12.60
C ASP A 51 1.63 1.55 -11.17
N HIS A 52 2.34 2.04 -10.16
CA HIS A 52 2.14 1.75 -8.74
C HIS A 52 2.01 3.03 -7.90
N LEU A 53 2.96 3.96 -8.00
CA LEU A 53 2.81 5.30 -7.40
C LEU A 53 1.58 6.02 -7.96
N GLY A 54 1.37 5.92 -9.26
CA GLY A 54 0.15 6.31 -9.96
C GLY A 54 -0.39 7.67 -9.52
N SER A 55 -1.65 7.67 -9.11
CA SER A 55 -2.37 8.85 -8.63
C SER A 55 -2.30 9.04 -7.11
N ALA A 56 -1.31 8.43 -6.41
CA ALA A 56 -1.24 8.47 -4.94
C ALA A 56 -1.20 9.89 -4.38
N ILE A 57 -0.41 10.79 -4.99
CA ILE A 57 -0.30 12.19 -4.54
C ILE A 57 -1.62 12.94 -4.73
N GLU A 58 -2.24 12.80 -5.90
CA GLU A 58 -3.51 13.46 -6.21
C GLU A 58 -4.63 12.97 -5.29
N LEU A 59 -4.69 11.66 -5.07
CA LEU A 59 -5.65 11.02 -4.20
C LEU A 59 -5.44 11.42 -2.73
N ALA A 60 -4.19 11.49 -2.27
CA ALA A 60 -3.86 11.95 -0.93
C ALA A 60 -4.35 13.38 -0.69
N LYS A 61 -4.16 14.28 -1.67
CA LYS A 61 -4.67 15.65 -1.59
C LYS A 61 -6.20 15.70 -1.60
N ALA A 62 -6.85 14.93 -2.46
CA ALA A 62 -8.31 14.91 -2.59
C ALA A 62 -9.00 14.35 -1.34
N CYS A 63 -8.41 13.37 -0.67
CA CYS A 63 -8.98 12.69 0.49
C CYS A 63 -8.40 13.15 1.83
N ASN A 64 -7.34 13.97 1.84
CA ASN A 64 -6.52 14.24 3.01
C ASN A 64 -6.00 12.94 3.65
N ALA A 65 -5.56 12.01 2.80
CA ALA A 65 -5.12 10.67 3.19
C ALA A 65 -3.61 10.62 3.46
N THR A 66 -3.19 9.67 4.28
CA THR A 66 -1.77 9.43 4.59
C THR A 66 -1.21 8.35 3.66
N ILE A 67 -0.09 8.63 3.00
CA ILE A 67 0.66 7.65 2.20
C ILE A 67 1.59 6.85 3.12
N ILE A 68 1.50 5.52 3.06
CA ILE A 68 2.39 4.60 3.78
C ILE A 68 3.28 3.91 2.75
N SER A 69 4.60 4.02 2.91
CA SER A 69 5.58 3.42 2.00
C SER A 69 6.98 3.38 2.61
N THR A 70 7.97 3.02 1.79
CA THR A 70 9.39 3.14 2.13
C THR A 70 9.80 4.60 2.32
N ALA A 71 10.92 4.83 3.00
CA ALA A 71 11.44 6.17 3.23
C ALA A 71 11.71 6.94 1.92
N GLU A 72 12.17 6.24 0.88
CA GLU A 72 12.49 6.85 -0.41
C GLU A 72 11.24 7.29 -1.18
N VAL A 73 10.18 6.48 -1.19
CA VAL A 73 8.88 6.88 -1.76
C VAL A 73 8.29 8.05 -0.96
N CYS A 74 8.33 7.96 0.36
CA CYS A 74 7.85 9.03 1.23
C CYS A 74 8.63 10.34 1.04
N GLY A 75 9.93 10.26 0.76
CA GLY A 75 10.74 11.43 0.38
C GLY A 75 10.19 12.14 -0.85
N VAL A 76 9.87 11.37 -1.89
CA VAL A 76 9.29 11.93 -3.14
C VAL A 76 7.92 12.56 -2.90
N VAL A 77 7.02 11.87 -2.19
CA VAL A 77 5.66 12.39 -1.97
C VAL A 77 5.63 13.57 -0.98
N SER A 78 6.60 13.64 -0.07
CA SER A 78 6.76 14.79 0.85
C SER A 78 7.00 16.10 0.11
N GLU A 79 7.72 16.08 -1.00
CA GLU A 79 7.95 17.25 -1.84
C GLU A 79 6.65 17.83 -2.41
N ALA A 80 5.62 17.00 -2.56
CA ALA A 80 4.28 17.43 -2.99
C ALA A 80 3.40 17.94 -1.84
N GLY A 81 3.88 17.92 -0.60
CA GLY A 81 3.19 18.43 0.57
C GLY A 81 2.04 17.55 1.07
N VAL A 82 2.08 16.24 0.82
CA VAL A 82 1.08 15.29 1.33
C VAL A 82 1.56 14.57 2.58
N GLU A 83 0.63 14.24 3.47
CA GLU A 83 0.91 13.47 4.67
C GLU A 83 1.43 12.07 4.29
N ASN A 84 2.47 11.63 4.98
CA ASN A 84 3.04 10.32 4.74
C ASN A 84 3.65 9.72 6.00
N HIS A 85 3.76 8.40 6.01
CA HIS A 85 4.41 7.64 7.07
C HIS A 85 5.45 6.71 6.47
N ALA A 86 6.70 7.07 6.63
CA ALA A 86 7.83 6.28 6.13
C ALA A 86 8.11 5.09 7.03
N MET A 87 8.28 3.93 6.41
CA MET A 87 8.65 2.69 7.09
C MET A 87 9.90 2.06 6.45
N HIS A 88 10.51 1.14 7.15
CA HIS A 88 11.64 0.35 6.64
C HIS A 88 11.25 -1.11 6.40
N LEU A 89 11.93 -1.76 5.46
CA LEU A 89 11.76 -3.18 5.18
C LEU A 89 11.93 -4.01 6.47
N GLY A 90 10.99 -4.92 6.71
CA GLY A 90 10.94 -5.77 7.90
C GLY A 90 10.35 -5.09 9.14
N GLY A 91 10.22 -3.76 9.15
CA GLY A 91 9.65 -3.00 10.26
C GLY A 91 8.13 -3.13 10.37
N THR A 92 7.61 -2.86 11.57
CA THR A 92 6.17 -2.82 11.85
C THR A 92 5.78 -1.52 12.51
N HIS A 93 4.53 -1.09 12.29
CA HIS A 93 3.92 0.03 12.97
C HIS A 93 2.43 -0.24 13.23
N GLU A 94 1.94 0.24 14.38
CA GLU A 94 0.50 0.19 14.73
C GLU A 94 -0.18 1.49 14.32
N PHE A 95 -1.20 1.35 13.49
CA PHE A 95 -2.09 2.43 13.07
C PHE A 95 -3.45 2.28 13.76
N PRO A 96 -4.34 3.27 13.73
CA PRO A 96 -5.70 3.15 14.32
C PRO A 96 -6.51 1.96 13.79
N PHE A 97 -6.24 1.53 12.55
CA PHE A 97 -6.93 0.40 11.92
C PHE A 97 -6.29 -0.98 12.22
N GLY A 98 -5.06 -1.00 12.73
CA GLY A 98 -4.28 -2.21 13.01
C GLY A 98 -2.83 -2.11 12.59
N LYS A 99 -2.15 -3.25 12.53
CA LYS A 99 -0.69 -3.33 12.31
C LYS A 99 -0.33 -3.41 10.84
N VAL A 100 0.74 -2.73 10.47
CA VAL A 100 1.39 -2.83 9.15
C VAL A 100 2.81 -3.34 9.31
N ARG A 101 3.22 -4.29 8.47
CA ARG A 101 4.62 -4.70 8.26
C ARG A 101 5.02 -4.44 6.81
N LEU A 102 6.19 -3.83 6.59
CA LEU A 102 6.81 -3.85 5.27
C LEU A 102 7.58 -5.16 5.06
N THR A 103 7.40 -5.77 3.91
CA THR A 103 8.10 -6.99 3.51
C THR A 103 9.12 -6.70 2.42
N LEU A 104 10.08 -7.60 2.26
CA LEU A 104 10.98 -7.58 1.11
C LEU A 104 10.18 -7.77 -0.19
N ALA A 105 10.69 -7.18 -1.26
CA ALA A 105 10.28 -7.45 -2.63
C ALA A 105 11.52 -7.39 -3.53
N PHE A 106 11.67 -8.34 -4.42
CA PHE A 106 12.77 -8.37 -5.38
C PHE A 106 12.32 -7.76 -6.70
N HIS A 107 12.40 -6.45 -6.77
CA HIS A 107 11.97 -5.64 -7.92
C HIS A 107 12.70 -4.29 -7.90
N GLY A 108 12.72 -3.60 -9.03
CA GLY A 108 13.23 -2.24 -9.10
C GLY A 108 12.34 -1.28 -8.31
N SER A 109 12.95 -0.31 -7.62
CA SER A 109 12.19 0.65 -6.79
C SER A 109 11.54 1.78 -7.58
N GLY A 110 12.03 2.07 -8.79
CA GLY A 110 11.66 3.27 -9.54
C GLY A 110 12.23 4.58 -8.97
N ILE A 111 12.95 4.51 -7.85
CA ILE A 111 13.56 5.67 -7.17
C ILE A 111 15.02 5.36 -6.87
N PRO A 112 15.98 6.25 -7.24
CA PRO A 112 17.39 6.03 -6.96
C PRO A 112 17.65 5.77 -5.47
N GLY A 113 18.37 4.68 -5.18
CA GLY A 113 18.71 4.28 -3.81
C GLY A 113 17.58 3.63 -3.01
N GLY A 114 16.39 3.54 -3.58
CA GLY A 114 15.25 2.94 -2.91
C GLY A 114 15.12 1.43 -3.11
N HIS A 115 14.17 0.84 -2.40
CA HIS A 115 13.77 -0.55 -2.52
C HIS A 115 12.27 -0.66 -2.77
N ALA A 116 11.86 -1.65 -3.56
CA ALA A 116 10.47 -2.07 -3.61
C ALA A 116 10.10 -2.82 -2.33
N CYS A 117 8.84 -2.78 -1.95
CA CYS A 117 8.33 -3.49 -0.79
C CYS A 117 6.97 -4.13 -1.07
N GLY A 118 6.61 -5.09 -0.22
CA GLY A 118 5.24 -5.52 -0.02
C GLY A 118 4.75 -5.11 1.36
N PHE A 119 3.52 -5.45 1.67
CA PHE A 119 2.88 -5.12 2.95
C PHE A 119 2.14 -6.33 3.51
N ILE A 120 2.26 -6.55 4.82
CA ILE A 120 1.26 -7.32 5.56
C ILE A 120 0.47 -6.32 6.39
N VAL A 121 -0.84 -6.24 6.12
CA VAL A 121 -1.73 -5.28 6.76
C VAL A 121 -2.80 -6.02 7.54
N ASP A 122 -2.90 -5.74 8.83
CA ASP A 122 -4.05 -6.08 9.66
C ASP A 122 -5.03 -4.90 9.59
N PHE A 123 -6.12 -5.08 8.86
CA PHE A 123 -7.13 -4.03 8.70
C PHE A 123 -8.41 -4.45 9.43
N TYR A 124 -8.58 -3.94 10.65
CA TYR A 124 -9.68 -4.29 11.55
C TYR A 124 -9.87 -5.80 11.70
N GLY A 125 -8.75 -6.54 11.86
CA GLY A 125 -8.75 -7.99 12.04
C GLY A 125 -8.73 -8.81 10.75
N THR A 126 -8.85 -8.18 9.59
CA THR A 126 -8.66 -8.84 8.28
C THR A 126 -7.23 -8.65 7.82
N LYS A 127 -6.45 -9.73 7.76
CA LYS A 127 -5.02 -9.68 7.44
C LYS A 127 -4.76 -10.05 6.00
N LEU A 128 -4.09 -9.16 5.27
CA LEU A 128 -3.70 -9.31 3.88
C LEU A 128 -2.18 -9.25 3.74
N TYR A 129 -1.59 -10.14 2.96
CA TYR A 129 -0.28 -9.96 2.37
C TYR A 129 -0.42 -9.45 0.93
N PHE A 130 -0.01 -8.22 0.70
CA PHE A 130 0.12 -7.62 -0.63
C PHE A 130 1.60 -7.64 -1.01
N ALA A 131 1.96 -8.49 -1.96
CA ALA A 131 3.37 -8.70 -2.33
C ALA A 131 3.97 -7.52 -3.12
N GLY A 132 3.13 -6.70 -3.74
CA GLY A 132 3.58 -5.74 -4.75
C GLY A 132 4.18 -6.47 -5.95
N ASP A 133 5.10 -5.81 -6.64
CA ASP A 133 5.89 -6.44 -7.69
C ASP A 133 7.11 -7.11 -7.08
N THR A 134 7.22 -8.41 -7.26
CA THR A 134 8.36 -9.18 -6.74
C THR A 134 8.58 -10.47 -7.51
N ALA A 135 9.85 -10.84 -7.68
CA ALA A 135 10.20 -12.23 -7.98
C ALA A 135 9.91 -13.10 -6.76
N LEU A 136 9.75 -14.40 -6.97
CA LEU A 136 9.67 -15.38 -5.90
C LEU A 136 10.99 -15.39 -5.10
N PHE A 137 10.90 -15.40 -3.78
CA PHE A 137 12.05 -15.53 -2.89
C PHE A 137 11.74 -16.47 -1.72
N GLY A 138 12.80 -17.14 -1.22
CA GLY A 138 12.63 -18.22 -0.23
C GLY A 138 12.00 -17.80 1.08
N ASP A 139 12.27 -16.57 1.54
CA ASP A 139 11.77 -16.08 2.82
C ASP A 139 10.27 -15.78 2.81
N MET A 140 9.60 -15.77 1.65
CA MET A 140 8.14 -15.66 1.57
C MET A 140 7.43 -16.71 2.43
N GLN A 141 8.00 -17.91 2.54
CA GLN A 141 7.47 -19.01 3.37
C GLN A 141 7.42 -18.67 4.86
N LEU A 142 8.21 -17.68 5.31
CA LEU A 142 8.26 -17.25 6.71
C LEU A 142 7.17 -16.23 7.05
N LEU A 143 6.67 -15.50 6.07
CA LEU A 143 5.74 -14.39 6.29
C LEU A 143 4.46 -14.83 6.99
N GLN A 144 3.89 -15.97 6.58
CA GLN A 144 2.71 -16.55 7.20
C GLN A 144 2.93 -16.91 8.69
N ARG A 145 4.15 -17.32 9.03
CA ARG A 145 4.50 -17.63 10.42
C ARG A 145 4.66 -16.38 11.28
N LEU A 146 5.09 -15.27 10.66
CA LEU A 146 5.27 -14.00 11.36
C LEU A 146 3.95 -13.31 11.69
N ASP A 147 3.02 -13.24 10.74
CA ASP A 147 1.81 -12.42 10.89
C ASP A 147 0.49 -13.14 10.58
N ALA A 148 0.52 -14.42 10.20
CA ALA A 148 -0.67 -15.28 10.04
C ALA A 148 -1.82 -14.60 9.24
N PHE A 149 -1.53 -14.12 8.03
CA PHE A 149 -2.52 -13.44 7.18
C PHE A 149 -3.58 -14.40 6.60
N ASN A 150 -4.76 -13.86 6.30
CA ASN A 150 -5.92 -14.58 5.77
C ASN A 150 -5.93 -14.62 4.24
N TYR A 151 -5.36 -13.59 3.60
CA TYR A 151 -5.37 -13.37 2.15
C TYR A 151 -3.97 -12.99 1.65
N ALA A 152 -3.67 -13.35 0.38
CA ALA A 152 -2.45 -12.97 -0.33
C ALA A 152 -2.75 -12.75 -1.82
#